data_e0b4488b2303d04b874eb674226027b8
#
_entry.id   e0b4488b2303d04b874eb674226027b8
#
_cell.length_a   1.000
_cell.length_b   1.000
_cell.length_c   1.000
_cell.angle_alpha   90.00
_cell.angle_beta   90.00
_cell.angle_gamma   90.00
#
_symmetry.space_group_name_H-M   'P 1'
#
loop_
_entity.id
_entity.type
_entity.pdbx_description
1 polymer ?
#
loop_
_entity_poly.entity_id
_entity_poly.type
_entity_poly.pdbx_seq_one_letter_code
_entity_poly.pdbx_strand_id
1 'polypeptide(L)'
;MAKPVTEFKFADLGLRHIDSKSFEPLHDVIFLFAGTRCPVCEALHAHYFSGEAEYEKQRRYVVFSGEHPQRVKDYSISHNLPSERVLLAGDLFARIGVTQTPTMVFLRRSEDMLHLENAVYIPGVSSLGEHLRNVANRAASNDL
;
A
#
# COMPACT_ATOMS: atom_id res chain seq x y z
N MET A 1 12.44 -12.73 7.93
CA MET A 1 13.39 -11.60 7.85
C MET A 1 12.80 -10.51 6.96
N ALA A 2 12.77 -9.28 7.45
CA ALA A 2 12.25 -8.16 6.67
C ALA A 2 13.20 -7.81 5.52
N LYS A 3 12.63 -7.51 4.36
CA LYS A 3 13.40 -7.17 3.16
C LYS A 3 13.32 -5.66 2.93
N PRO A 4 14.45 -4.96 2.78
CA PRO A 4 14.39 -3.52 2.51
C PRO A 4 13.87 -3.25 1.10
N VAL A 5 13.10 -2.16 0.98
CA VAL A 5 12.54 -1.73 -0.31
C VAL A 5 12.97 -0.31 -0.68
N THR A 6 14.07 0.17 -0.08
CA THR A 6 14.58 1.52 -0.32
C THR A 6 15.13 1.74 -1.72
N GLU A 7 15.53 0.68 -2.40
CA GLU A 7 16.05 0.75 -3.76
C GLU A 7 14.95 0.93 -4.81
N PHE A 8 13.68 0.84 -4.41
CA PHE A 8 12.56 1.03 -5.32
C PHE A 8 12.11 2.48 -5.28
N LYS A 9 11.80 3.02 -6.45
CA LYS A 9 11.35 4.39 -6.58
C LYS A 9 9.84 4.44 -6.64
N PHE A 10 9.26 5.30 -5.82
CA PHE A 10 7.84 5.60 -5.84
C PHE A 10 7.65 7.03 -6.32
N ALA A 11 6.54 7.29 -6.96
CA ALA A 11 6.12 8.64 -7.32
C ALA A 11 4.64 8.81 -6.94
N ASP A 12 4.23 10.03 -6.63
CA ASP A 12 2.80 10.33 -6.46
C ASP A 12 2.16 10.61 -7.82
N LEU A 13 0.87 10.94 -7.82
CA LEU A 13 0.15 11.22 -9.08
C LEU A 13 0.65 12.47 -9.80
N GLY A 14 1.34 13.36 -9.09
CA GLY A 14 2.00 14.51 -9.70
C GLY A 14 3.41 14.21 -10.20
N LEU A 15 3.82 12.95 -10.17
CA LEU A 15 5.16 12.45 -10.54
C LEU A 15 6.28 12.98 -9.67
N ARG A 16 5.97 13.43 -8.45
CA ARG A 16 6.98 13.82 -7.47
C ARG A 16 7.59 12.57 -6.87
N HIS A 17 8.90 12.61 -6.68
CA HIS A 17 9.65 11.50 -6.10
C HIS A 17 9.23 11.24 -4.64
N ILE A 18 8.96 9.98 -4.33
CA ILE A 18 8.63 9.52 -2.98
C ILE A 18 9.66 8.48 -2.57
N ASP A 19 10.31 8.68 -1.45
CA ASP A 19 11.31 7.74 -0.92
C ASP A 19 10.93 7.29 0.49
N SER A 20 11.80 6.49 1.12
CA SER A 20 11.54 5.96 2.45
C SER A 20 11.36 7.05 3.50
N LYS A 21 11.98 8.21 3.31
CA LYS A 21 11.88 9.33 4.25
C LYS A 21 10.55 10.07 4.15
N SER A 22 9.80 9.83 3.07
CA SER A 22 8.47 10.42 2.89
C SER A 22 7.44 9.80 3.82
N PHE A 23 7.74 8.65 4.42
CA PHE A 23 6.85 7.96 5.36
C PHE A 23 7.26 8.29 6.80
N GLU A 24 6.26 8.48 7.66
CA GLU A 24 6.53 8.82 9.05
C GLU A 24 7.19 7.66 9.81
N PRO A 25 8.24 7.93 10.62
CA PRO A 25 8.86 6.88 11.41
C PRO A 25 7.89 6.34 12.46
N LEU A 26 8.04 5.08 12.82
CA LEU A 26 7.20 4.38 13.80
C LEU A 26 5.74 4.20 13.39
N HIS A 27 5.37 4.59 12.17
CA HIS A 27 4.04 4.28 11.62
C HIS A 27 4.08 2.97 10.86
N ASP A 28 3.02 2.20 10.99
CA ASP A 28 2.80 1.03 10.14
C ASP A 28 2.38 1.53 8.77
N VAL A 29 3.08 1.11 7.74
CA VAL A 29 2.78 1.44 6.37
C VAL A 29 2.18 0.22 5.70
N ILE A 30 1.02 0.40 5.09
CA ILE A 30 0.34 -0.67 4.38
C ILE A 30 0.26 -0.27 2.91
N PHE A 31 0.75 -1.14 2.04
CA PHE A 31 0.58 -1.00 0.60
C PHE A 31 -0.43 -2.03 0.12
N LEU A 32 -1.43 -1.58 -0.61
CA LEU A 32 -2.30 -2.46 -1.39
C LEU A 32 -1.81 -2.39 -2.83
N PHE A 33 -1.18 -3.45 -3.28
CA PHE A 33 -0.72 -3.58 -4.66
C PHE A 33 -1.92 -3.88 -5.53
N ALA A 34 -2.27 -2.98 -6.43
CA ALA A 34 -3.49 -3.04 -7.21
C ALA A 34 -3.21 -2.85 -8.69
N GLY A 35 -4.21 -3.12 -9.53
CA GLY A 35 -4.18 -2.87 -10.95
C GLY A 35 -5.46 -2.18 -11.40
N THR A 36 -5.38 -1.42 -12.48
CA THR A 36 -6.55 -0.73 -13.02
C THR A 36 -7.50 -1.68 -13.77
N ARG A 37 -7.08 -2.91 -14.02
CA ARG A 37 -7.89 -3.95 -14.68
C ARG A 37 -8.16 -5.13 -13.74
N CYS A 38 -8.30 -4.86 -12.46
CA CYS A 38 -8.47 -5.88 -11.43
C CYS A 38 -9.84 -5.70 -10.77
N PRO A 39 -10.85 -6.53 -11.12
CA PRO A 39 -12.19 -6.41 -10.54
C PRO A 39 -12.20 -6.57 -9.01
N VAL A 40 -11.37 -7.46 -8.47
CA VAL A 40 -11.29 -7.63 -7.02
C VAL A 40 -10.73 -6.38 -6.37
N CYS A 41 -9.73 -5.73 -6.99
CA CYS A 41 -9.19 -4.48 -6.50
C CYS A 41 -10.26 -3.39 -6.41
N GLU A 42 -11.11 -3.29 -7.44
CA GLU A 42 -12.20 -2.31 -7.46
C GLU A 42 -13.13 -2.48 -6.26
N ALA A 43 -13.46 -3.73 -5.93
CA ALA A 43 -14.33 -4.03 -4.80
C ALA A 43 -13.68 -3.65 -3.46
N LEU A 44 -12.36 -3.66 -3.37
CA LEU A 44 -11.65 -3.38 -2.12
C LEU A 44 -11.49 -1.89 -1.83
N HIS A 45 -11.40 -1.04 -2.85
CA HIS A 45 -11.03 0.37 -2.66
C HIS A 45 -11.94 1.10 -1.66
N ALA A 46 -13.24 0.90 -1.75
CA ALA A 46 -14.19 1.56 -0.85
C ALA A 46 -13.98 1.18 0.62
N HIS A 47 -13.46 -0.03 0.87
CA HIS A 47 -13.27 -0.56 2.22
C HIS A 47 -11.84 -0.38 2.72
N TYR A 48 -10.89 -0.24 1.82
CA TYR A 48 -9.48 -0.21 2.18
C TYR A 48 -9.13 0.99 3.06
N PHE A 49 -9.68 2.15 2.80
CA PHE A 49 -9.44 3.36 3.59
C PHE A 49 -10.42 3.54 4.76
N SER A 50 -11.46 2.71 4.82
CA SER A 50 -12.44 2.77 5.90
C SER A 50 -11.76 2.47 7.24
N GLY A 51 -11.97 3.34 8.21
CA GLY A 51 -11.42 3.15 9.55
C GLY A 51 -9.94 3.53 9.71
N GLU A 52 -9.26 3.97 8.66
CA GLU A 52 -7.84 4.38 8.80
C GLU A 52 -7.66 5.45 9.88
N ALA A 53 -8.58 6.41 9.95
CA ALA A 53 -8.50 7.50 10.91
C ALA A 53 -8.58 7.04 12.38
N GLU A 54 -9.05 5.80 12.62
CA GLU A 54 -9.12 5.23 13.95
C GLU A 54 -7.76 4.70 14.44
N TYR A 55 -6.79 4.59 13.54
CA TYR A 55 -5.47 4.03 13.84
C TYR A 55 -4.40 5.09 13.62
N GLU A 56 -4.03 5.77 14.69
CA GLU A 56 -3.16 6.94 14.67
C GLU A 56 -1.82 6.69 13.99
N LYS A 57 -1.25 5.50 14.15
CA LYS A 57 0.07 5.15 13.62
C LYS A 57 0.02 4.26 12.39
N GLN A 58 -1.11 4.27 11.68
CA GLN A 58 -1.26 3.46 10.47
C GLN A 58 -1.51 4.35 9.26
N ARG A 59 -0.83 4.06 8.16
CA ARG A 59 -1.03 4.78 6.90
C ARG A 59 -1.19 3.77 5.78
N ARG A 60 -2.23 3.93 5.01
CA ARG A 60 -2.61 3.03 3.92
C ARG A 60 -2.42 3.71 2.58
N TYR A 61 -1.78 2.99 1.66
CA TYR A 61 -1.51 3.47 0.30
C TYR A 61 -1.95 2.41 -0.70
N VAL A 62 -2.38 2.86 -1.89
CA VAL A 62 -2.62 1.97 -3.03
C VAL A 62 -1.46 2.16 -4.01
N VAL A 63 -0.85 1.06 -4.43
CA VAL A 63 0.37 1.10 -5.25
C VAL A 63 0.10 0.43 -6.59
N PHE A 64 0.43 1.13 -7.66
CA PHE A 64 0.31 0.62 -9.04
C PHE A 64 1.69 0.45 -9.65
N SER A 65 1.86 -0.60 -10.44
CA SER A 65 3.13 -0.92 -11.07
C SER A 65 2.91 -1.28 -12.52
N GLY A 66 3.79 -0.76 -13.40
CA GLY A 66 3.76 -1.10 -14.82
C GLY A 66 2.62 -0.47 -15.60
N GLU A 67 1.97 0.54 -15.06
CA GLU A 67 0.84 1.22 -15.72
C GLU A 67 1.17 2.68 -16.00
N HIS A 68 0.59 3.20 -17.09
CA HIS A 68 0.80 4.58 -17.45
C HIS A 68 0.22 5.52 -16.38
N PRO A 69 0.97 6.56 -15.96
CA PRO A 69 0.51 7.47 -14.88
C PRO A 69 -0.86 8.10 -15.15
N GLN A 70 -1.17 8.45 -16.40
CA GLN A 70 -2.47 9.06 -16.72
C GLN A 70 -3.62 8.05 -16.49
N ARG A 71 -3.40 6.77 -16.81
CA ARG A 71 -4.40 5.72 -16.57
C ARG A 71 -4.68 5.58 -15.09
N VAL A 72 -3.63 5.58 -14.27
CA VAL A 72 -3.77 5.48 -12.81
C VAL A 72 -4.49 6.70 -12.25
N LYS A 73 -4.17 7.89 -12.77
CA LYS A 73 -4.84 9.12 -12.35
C LYS A 73 -6.33 9.08 -12.64
N ASP A 74 -6.70 8.69 -13.88
CA ASP A 74 -8.10 8.59 -14.28
C ASP A 74 -8.86 7.56 -13.45
N TYR A 75 -8.24 6.41 -13.23
CA TYR A 75 -8.77 5.35 -12.38
C TYR A 75 -9.00 5.84 -10.94
N SER A 76 -8.03 6.56 -10.39
CA SER A 76 -8.10 7.06 -9.02
C SER A 76 -9.25 8.04 -8.84
N ILE A 77 -9.47 8.91 -9.83
CA ILE A 77 -10.60 9.84 -9.82
C ILE A 77 -11.92 9.07 -9.86
N SER A 78 -12.03 8.09 -10.76
CA SER A 78 -13.24 7.29 -10.91
C SER A 78 -13.61 6.51 -9.67
N HIS A 79 -12.62 6.06 -8.91
CA HIS A 79 -12.82 5.24 -7.72
C HIS A 79 -12.65 6.02 -6.41
N ASN A 80 -12.55 7.34 -6.47
CA ASN A 80 -12.45 8.23 -5.31
C ASN A 80 -11.26 7.88 -4.41
N LEU A 81 -10.14 7.49 -5.00
CA LEU A 81 -8.92 7.21 -4.23
C LEU A 81 -8.26 8.54 -3.83
N PRO A 82 -7.85 8.68 -2.55
CA PRO A 82 -7.14 9.90 -2.12
C PRO A 82 -5.83 10.04 -2.88
N SER A 83 -5.62 11.18 -3.52
CA SER A 83 -4.43 11.39 -4.38
C SER A 83 -3.12 11.24 -3.61
N GLU A 84 -3.10 11.66 -2.36
CA GLU A 84 -1.91 11.56 -1.49
C GLU A 84 -1.63 10.13 -1.01
N ARG A 85 -2.55 9.19 -1.29
CA ARG A 85 -2.41 7.79 -0.91
C ARG A 85 -2.20 6.87 -2.11
N VAL A 86 -2.02 7.42 -3.30
CA VAL A 86 -1.79 6.64 -4.52
C VAL A 86 -0.33 6.78 -4.93
N LEU A 87 0.36 5.66 -5.08
CA LEU A 87 1.76 5.62 -5.45
C LEU A 87 1.97 4.88 -6.76
N LEU A 88 2.88 5.40 -7.57
CA LEU A 88 3.34 4.77 -8.80
C LEU A 88 4.71 4.17 -8.53
N ALA A 89 4.86 2.88 -8.77
CA ALA A 89 6.04 2.12 -8.36
C ALA A 89 6.85 1.56 -9.54
N GLY A 90 6.69 2.11 -10.75
CA GLY A 90 7.43 1.66 -11.93
C GLY A 90 7.25 0.17 -12.17
N ASP A 91 8.33 -0.58 -12.22
CA ASP A 91 8.32 -2.03 -12.47
C ASP A 91 8.44 -2.86 -11.17
N LEU A 92 8.07 -2.27 -10.03
CA LEU A 92 8.24 -2.90 -8.72
C LEU A 92 7.67 -4.32 -8.65
N PHE A 93 6.44 -4.54 -9.15
CA PHE A 93 5.80 -5.85 -9.04
C PHE A 93 6.62 -6.94 -9.74
N ALA A 94 7.12 -6.66 -10.92
CA ALA A 94 7.96 -7.61 -11.65
C ALA A 94 9.27 -7.86 -10.90
N ARG A 95 9.86 -6.83 -10.32
CA ARG A 95 11.15 -6.94 -9.62
C ARG A 95 11.06 -7.75 -8.35
N ILE A 96 9.95 -7.69 -7.64
CA ILE A 96 9.79 -8.43 -6.36
C ILE A 96 8.94 -9.69 -6.52
N GLY A 97 8.55 -10.03 -7.75
CA GLY A 97 7.83 -11.27 -8.01
C GLY A 97 6.36 -11.28 -7.67
N VAL A 98 5.72 -10.11 -7.63
CA VAL A 98 4.27 -10.02 -7.40
C VAL A 98 3.56 -10.36 -8.71
N THR A 99 2.80 -11.45 -8.71
CA THR A 99 2.10 -11.95 -9.90
C THR A 99 0.58 -11.82 -9.79
N GLN A 100 0.08 -11.49 -8.62
CA GLN A 100 -1.36 -11.38 -8.38
C GLN A 100 -1.69 -10.08 -7.67
N THR A 101 -2.80 -9.45 -8.08
CA THR A 101 -3.39 -8.31 -7.39
C THR A 101 -4.82 -8.67 -7.00
N PRO A 102 -5.34 -8.18 -5.90
CA PRO A 102 -4.66 -7.31 -4.93
C PRO A 102 -3.78 -8.09 -3.95
N THR A 103 -2.60 -7.55 -3.68
CA THR A 103 -1.71 -8.10 -2.65
C THR A 103 -1.46 -7.00 -1.62
N MET A 104 -1.70 -7.29 -0.36
CA MET A 104 -1.47 -6.35 0.72
C MET A 104 -0.10 -6.59 1.34
N VAL A 105 0.67 -5.53 1.49
CA VAL A 105 2.04 -5.60 1.98
C VAL A 105 2.18 -4.71 3.19
N PHE A 106 2.75 -5.27 4.25
CA PHE A 106 2.99 -4.54 5.49
C PHE A 106 4.45 -4.15 5.55
N LEU A 107 4.69 -2.86 5.82
CA LEU A 107 6.04 -2.31 5.87
C LEU A 107 6.20 -1.53 7.15
N ARG A 108 7.44 -1.44 7.59
CA ARG A 108 7.82 -0.59 8.71
C ARG A 108 9.06 0.17 8.35
N ARG A 109 9.06 1.47 8.65
CA ARG A 109 10.24 2.29 8.46
C ARG A 109 11.16 2.13 9.67
N SER A 110 12.41 1.78 9.40
CA SER A 110 13.46 1.72 10.40
C SER A 110 14.62 2.55 9.89
N GLU A 111 14.97 3.60 10.59
CA GLU A 111 15.96 4.58 10.14
C GLU A 111 15.50 5.19 8.81
N ASP A 112 16.28 5.02 7.74
CA ASP A 112 15.97 5.55 6.41
C ASP A 112 15.44 4.49 5.46
N MET A 113 15.09 3.31 5.98
CA MET A 113 14.72 2.17 5.16
C MET A 113 13.32 1.68 5.47
N LEU A 114 12.59 1.30 4.43
CA LEU A 114 11.33 0.56 4.57
C LEU A 114 11.64 -0.94 4.51
N HIS A 115 11.10 -1.68 5.46
CA HIS A 115 11.25 -3.12 5.53
C HIS A 115 9.92 -3.79 5.26
N LEU A 116 9.89 -4.68 4.28
CA LEU A 116 8.72 -5.50 3.98
C LEU A 116 8.63 -6.60 5.02
N GLU A 117 7.58 -6.59 5.83
CA GLU A 117 7.39 -7.58 6.90
C GLU A 117 6.51 -8.75 6.47
N ASN A 118 5.49 -8.49 5.64
CA ASN A 118 4.57 -9.54 5.22
C ASN A 118 3.88 -9.12 3.93
N ALA A 119 3.54 -10.10 3.10
CA ALA A 119 2.78 -9.88 1.87
C ALA A 119 1.72 -10.97 1.77
N VAL A 120 0.46 -10.59 1.52
CA VAL A 120 -0.64 -11.54 1.46
C VAL A 120 -1.62 -11.17 0.34
N TYR A 121 -2.01 -12.16 -0.45
CA TYR A 121 -3.06 -11.98 -1.46
C TYR A 121 -4.41 -11.81 -0.78
N ILE A 122 -5.20 -10.84 -1.25
CA ILE A 122 -6.51 -10.52 -0.68
C ILE A 122 -7.61 -10.91 -1.68
N PRO A 123 -8.30 -12.03 -1.45
CA PRO A 123 -9.32 -12.48 -2.41
C PRO A 123 -10.64 -11.71 -2.36
N GLY A 124 -10.89 -10.93 -1.31
CA GLY A 124 -12.14 -10.19 -1.18
C GLY A 124 -12.20 -9.32 0.06
N VAL A 125 -13.35 -8.66 0.24
CA VAL A 125 -13.56 -7.68 1.32
C VAL A 125 -13.44 -8.28 2.72
N SER A 126 -13.95 -9.49 2.94
CA SER A 126 -13.85 -10.17 4.24
C SER A 126 -12.41 -10.37 4.65
N SER A 127 -11.60 -10.86 3.74
CA SER A 127 -10.18 -11.11 3.98
C SER A 127 -9.44 -9.80 4.27
N LEU A 128 -9.76 -8.74 3.52
CA LEU A 128 -9.20 -7.42 3.74
C LEU A 128 -9.45 -6.93 5.17
N GLY A 129 -10.69 -6.99 5.61
CA GLY A 129 -11.08 -6.55 6.96
C GLY A 129 -10.35 -7.32 8.05
N GLU A 130 -10.24 -8.63 7.88
CA GLU A 130 -9.52 -9.48 8.82
C GLU A 130 -8.04 -9.10 8.95
N HIS A 131 -7.35 -8.91 7.82
CA HIS A 131 -5.94 -8.54 7.83
C HIS A 131 -5.71 -7.14 8.41
N LEU A 132 -6.58 -6.19 8.10
CA LEU A 132 -6.47 -4.84 8.68
C LEU A 132 -6.63 -4.86 10.19
N ARG A 133 -7.57 -5.66 10.72
CA ARG A 133 -7.74 -5.81 12.17
C ARG A 133 -6.52 -6.45 12.82
N ASN A 134 -5.94 -7.45 12.17
CA ASN A 134 -4.76 -8.14 12.69
C ASN A 134 -3.56 -7.20 12.79
N VAL A 135 -3.36 -6.33 11.80
CA VAL A 135 -2.29 -5.34 11.84
C VAL A 135 -2.51 -4.34 12.98
N ALA A 136 -3.73 -3.86 13.14
CA ALA A 136 -4.07 -2.92 14.20
C ALA A 136 -3.83 -3.52 15.58
N ASN A 137 -4.24 -4.79 15.79
CA ASN A 137 -4.03 -5.49 17.05
C ASN A 137 -2.55 -5.71 17.34
N ARG A 138 -1.77 -6.01 16.33
CA ARG A 138 -0.33 -6.20 16.47
C ARG A 138 0.37 -4.91 16.85
N ALA A 139 -0.01 -3.79 16.23
CA ALA A 139 0.54 -2.47 16.53
C ALA A 139 0.24 -2.09 18.00
N ALA A 140 -0.98 -2.32 18.45
CA ALA A 140 -1.39 -2.06 19.83
C ALA A 140 -0.56 -2.90 20.82
N SER A 141 -0.30 -4.16 20.50
CA SER A 141 0.51 -5.04 21.35
C SER A 141 1.96 -4.58 21.42
N ASN A 142 2.49 -4.04 20.35
CA ASN A 142 3.89 -3.60 20.27
C ASN A 142 4.13 -2.26 20.96
N ASP A 143 3.08 -1.53 21.28
CA ASP A 143 3.16 -0.23 21.96
C ASP A 143 3.29 -0.36 23.49
N LEU A 144 3.32 -1.59 23.99
CA LEU A 144 3.49 -1.83 25.43
C LEU A 144 4.98 -1.82 25.86
#